data_f2fea0b7a3ece2d752269d97edaab6e3
#
_entry.id   f2fea0b7a3ece2d752269d97edaab6e3
#
_cell.length_a   1.000
_cell.length_b   1.000
_cell.length_c   1.000
_cell.angle_alpha   90.00
_cell.angle_beta   90.00
_cell.angle_gamma   90.00
#
_symmetry.space_group_name_H-M   'P 1'
#
loop_
_entity.id
_entity.type
_entity.pdbx_description
1 polymer ?
#
loop_
_entity_poly.entity_id
_entity_poly.type
_entity_poly.pdbx_seq_one_letter_code
_entity_poly.pdbx_strand_id
1 'polypeptide(L)'
;MYYGHENWNFQKEKLEEYRRLSVRECARIQTFPDNFIFDYDNIKDAYKMIGNAVPPRLGNEIAKSILNAFKHLEVSATIKKHTEEQTYAPVLVGYYKGDRHKRLILTNKLYYVRSDGRKGSMFKKDCSVMPKYLLLHHKDKAEIYELDSEEPILADATFLKTLGFETTGEAYLCFRLESAKSKSIDDLGLKASHLEYDQRNYSPYFTTIDKIIETRV
;
A
#
# COMPACT_ATOMS: atom_id res chain seq x y z
N MET A 1 -5.29 38.28 15.24
CA MET A 1 -6.52 37.96 14.50
C MET A 1 -7.51 37.45 15.52
N TYR A 2 -8.56 38.22 15.82
CA TYR A 2 -9.60 37.81 16.75
C TYR A 2 -10.51 36.83 16.03
N TYR A 3 -10.62 35.60 16.50
CA TYR A 3 -11.70 34.69 16.11
C TYR A 3 -12.91 34.99 16.97
N GLY A 4 -13.55 36.16 16.73
CA GLY A 4 -14.87 36.44 17.21
C GLY A 4 -15.86 36.00 16.15
N HIS A 5 -16.63 34.96 16.40
CA HIS A 5 -17.80 34.63 15.59
C HIS A 5 -18.79 35.80 15.76
N GLU A 6 -19.32 36.33 14.64
CA GLU A 6 -20.24 37.47 14.64
C GLU A 6 -21.51 37.26 15.47
N ASN A 7 -21.79 36.06 15.93
CA ASN A 7 -22.95 35.66 16.72
C ASN A 7 -22.71 35.61 18.24
N TRP A 8 -21.53 36.00 18.73
CA TRP A 8 -21.27 36.07 20.16
C TRP A 8 -21.50 37.51 20.61
N ASN A 9 -22.63 37.75 21.31
CA ASN A 9 -22.90 39.02 22.03
C ASN A 9 -21.89 39.18 23.18
N PHE A 10 -20.63 39.51 22.83
CA PHE A 10 -19.70 40.02 23.83
C PHE A 10 -20.15 41.41 24.28
N GLN A 11 -20.63 41.50 25.50
CA GLN A 11 -20.82 42.82 26.12
C GLN A 11 -19.45 43.50 26.10
N LYS A 12 -19.38 44.69 25.44
CA LYS A 12 -18.12 45.46 25.25
C LYS A 12 -17.39 45.72 26.58
N GLU A 13 -18.11 45.75 27.70
CA GLU A 13 -17.62 45.98 29.07
C GLU A 13 -16.72 44.84 29.62
N LYS A 14 -16.74 43.66 29.04
CA LYS A 14 -15.91 42.53 29.48
C LYS A 14 -14.72 42.22 28.56
N LEU A 15 -14.49 42.99 27.50
CA LEU A 15 -13.37 42.75 26.55
C LEU A 15 -12.00 42.93 27.19
N GLU A 16 -11.89 43.75 28.26
CA GLU A 16 -10.64 43.97 28.99
C GLU A 16 -10.19 42.74 29.80
N GLU A 17 -11.10 41.82 30.12
CA GLU A 17 -10.80 40.56 30.82
C GLU A 17 -10.23 39.47 29.90
N TYR A 18 -10.35 39.64 28.58
CA TYR A 18 -9.89 38.63 27.62
C TYR A 18 -8.48 38.94 27.13
N ARG A 19 -7.55 38.05 27.50
CA ARG A 19 -6.21 38.09 26.98
C ARG A 19 -5.99 37.03 25.88
N ARG A 20 -5.08 37.30 24.99
CA ARG A 20 -4.62 36.28 24.01
C ARG A 20 -3.88 35.16 24.75
N LEU A 21 -4.17 33.93 24.37
CA LEU A 21 -3.41 32.78 24.86
C LEU A 21 -1.93 32.91 24.48
N SER A 22 -1.05 32.58 25.39
CA SER A 22 0.38 32.52 25.14
C SER A 22 0.71 31.33 24.20
N VAL A 23 1.87 31.39 23.58
CA VAL A 23 2.38 30.26 22.73
C VAL A 23 2.37 28.95 23.50
N ARG A 24 2.80 28.98 24.79
CA ARG A 24 2.82 27.76 25.63
C ARG A 24 1.41 27.25 25.94
N GLU A 25 0.46 28.11 26.18
CA GLU A 25 -0.93 27.69 26.38
C GLU A 25 -1.53 27.07 25.13
N CYS A 26 -1.28 27.64 23.95
CA CYS A 26 -1.70 27.06 22.69
C CYS A 26 -1.03 25.67 22.47
N ALA A 27 0.24 25.52 22.80
CA ALA A 27 0.96 24.25 22.72
C ALA A 27 0.35 23.18 23.64
N ARG A 28 -0.01 23.55 24.88
CA ARG A 28 -0.68 22.66 25.84
C ARG A 28 -2.06 22.21 25.33
N ILE A 29 -2.84 23.11 24.76
CA ILE A 29 -4.13 22.79 24.13
C ILE A 29 -3.92 21.79 22.99
N GLN A 30 -2.89 21.97 22.19
CA GLN A 30 -2.47 21.05 21.13
C GLN A 30 -1.76 19.79 21.66
N THR A 31 -1.75 19.57 22.97
CA THR A 31 -1.17 18.40 23.64
C THR A 31 0.35 18.23 23.52
N PHE A 32 1.09 19.29 23.24
CA PHE A 32 2.55 19.28 23.34
C PHE A 32 2.96 19.22 24.81
N PRO A 33 3.98 18.41 25.14
CA PRO A 33 4.52 18.36 26.49
C PRO A 33 5.26 19.65 26.85
N ASP A 34 5.31 19.97 28.15
CA ASP A 34 5.88 21.24 28.61
C ASP A 34 7.39 21.39 28.33
N ASN A 35 8.09 20.28 28.21
CA ASN A 35 9.52 20.24 27.88
C ASN A 35 9.79 20.37 26.37
N PHE A 36 8.77 20.40 25.51
CA PHE A 36 8.96 20.61 24.09
C PHE A 36 9.31 22.08 23.82
N ILE A 37 10.45 22.29 23.18
CA ILE A 37 10.97 23.63 22.85
C ILE A 37 10.56 23.96 21.42
N PHE A 38 9.90 25.12 21.24
CA PHE A 38 9.66 25.71 19.92
C PHE A 38 10.73 26.76 19.70
N ASP A 39 11.54 26.55 18.65
CA ASP A 39 12.54 27.51 18.22
C ASP A 39 11.93 28.46 17.18
N TYR A 40 11.84 29.76 17.50
CA TYR A 40 11.23 30.77 16.66
C TYR A 40 11.80 32.15 16.92
N ASP A 41 12.01 32.92 15.86
CA ASP A 41 12.43 34.32 15.95
C ASP A 41 11.24 35.28 16.14
N ASN A 42 10.07 34.91 15.68
CA ASN A 42 8.87 35.73 15.72
C ASN A 42 7.71 34.98 16.35
N ILE A 43 7.00 35.61 17.27
CA ILE A 43 5.86 35.04 17.98
C ILE A 43 4.70 34.61 17.06
N LYS A 44 4.54 35.26 15.89
CA LYS A 44 3.56 34.83 14.86
C LYS A 44 3.92 33.49 14.26
N ASP A 45 5.20 33.21 14.09
CA ASP A 45 5.68 31.94 13.55
C ASP A 45 5.47 30.82 14.55
N ALA A 46 5.66 31.08 15.85
CA ALA A 46 5.34 30.14 16.91
C ALA A 46 3.86 29.69 16.88
N TYR A 47 2.93 30.62 16.74
CA TYR A 47 1.50 30.27 16.60
C TYR A 47 1.21 29.49 15.33
N LYS A 48 1.88 29.83 14.23
CA LYS A 48 1.74 29.11 12.96
C LYS A 48 2.29 27.69 13.04
N MET A 49 3.44 27.50 13.70
CA MET A 49 4.03 26.16 13.93
C MET A 49 3.06 25.28 14.72
N ILE A 50 2.52 25.79 15.82
CA ILE A 50 1.57 25.04 16.65
C ILE A 50 0.28 24.74 15.86
N GLY A 51 -0.27 25.72 15.13
CA GLY A 51 -1.50 25.55 14.37
C GLY A 51 -1.40 24.55 13.22
N ASN A 52 -0.21 24.40 12.63
CA ASN A 52 0.05 23.45 11.55
C ASN A 52 0.46 22.06 12.05
N ALA A 53 0.77 21.92 13.32
CA ALA A 53 1.22 20.66 13.88
C ALA A 53 0.05 19.70 14.15
N VAL A 54 0.30 18.41 13.95
CA VAL A 54 -0.59 17.36 14.43
C VAL A 54 -0.45 17.25 15.96
N PRO A 55 -1.56 17.29 16.72
CA PRO A 55 -1.49 17.14 18.16
C PRO A 55 -0.79 15.81 18.55
N PRO A 56 0.26 15.81 19.39
CA PRO A 56 1.02 14.60 19.72
C PRO A 56 0.18 13.44 20.26
N ARG A 57 -0.86 13.72 21.06
CA ARG A 57 -1.77 12.68 21.54
C ARG A 57 -2.59 12.07 20.42
N LEU A 58 -3.08 12.87 19.47
CA LEU A 58 -3.79 12.35 18.30
C LEU A 58 -2.88 11.47 17.44
N GLY A 59 -1.65 11.93 17.17
CA GLY A 59 -0.66 11.14 16.46
C GLY A 59 -0.38 9.79 17.13
N ASN A 60 -0.27 9.76 18.46
CA ASN A 60 -0.07 8.56 19.24
C ASN A 60 -1.26 7.58 19.15
N GLU A 61 -2.50 8.07 19.23
CA GLU A 61 -3.69 7.21 19.10
C GLU A 61 -3.86 6.64 17.70
N ILE A 62 -3.55 7.42 16.68
CA ILE A 62 -3.51 6.92 15.29
C ILE A 62 -2.44 5.84 15.15
N ALA A 63 -1.23 6.07 15.66
CA ALA A 63 -0.15 5.06 15.63
C ALA A 63 -0.54 3.78 16.37
N LYS A 64 -1.16 3.87 17.54
CA LYS A 64 -1.68 2.71 18.28
C LYS A 64 -2.73 1.95 17.47
N SER A 65 -3.65 2.66 16.81
CA SER A 65 -4.69 2.04 15.98
C SER A 65 -4.08 1.28 14.81
N ILE A 66 -3.06 1.85 14.16
CA ILE A 66 -2.31 1.20 13.08
C ILE A 66 -1.59 -0.06 13.61
N LEU A 67 -0.86 0.06 14.71
CA LEU A 67 -0.15 -1.08 15.32
C LEU A 67 -1.11 -2.20 15.75
N ASN A 68 -2.29 -1.85 16.29
CA ASN A 68 -3.30 -2.83 16.63
C ASN A 68 -3.87 -3.54 15.40
N ALA A 69 -4.09 -2.80 14.30
CA ALA A 69 -4.52 -3.40 13.03
C ALA A 69 -3.49 -4.41 12.52
N PHE A 70 -2.20 -4.11 12.55
CA PHE A 70 -1.14 -5.06 12.19
C PHE A 70 -1.12 -6.28 13.10
N LYS A 71 -1.24 -6.11 14.43
CA LYS A 71 -1.33 -7.25 15.38
C LYS A 71 -2.54 -8.15 15.12
N HIS A 72 -3.69 -7.57 14.77
CA HIS A 72 -4.87 -8.35 14.40
C HIS A 72 -4.69 -9.10 13.08
N LEU A 73 -3.95 -8.53 12.12
CA LEU A 73 -3.60 -9.24 10.88
C LEU A 73 -2.66 -10.43 11.17
N GLU A 74 -1.66 -10.28 12.03
CA GLU A 74 -0.77 -11.37 12.43
C GLU A 74 -1.53 -12.50 13.18
N VAL A 75 -2.39 -12.16 14.13
CA VAL A 75 -3.21 -13.14 14.86
C VAL A 75 -4.22 -13.82 13.94
N SER A 76 -4.87 -13.08 13.04
CA SER A 76 -5.79 -13.65 12.04
C SER A 76 -5.07 -14.55 11.05
N ALA A 77 -3.85 -14.20 10.65
CA ALA A 77 -3.00 -15.02 9.82
C ALA A 77 -2.60 -16.34 10.51
N THR A 78 -2.36 -16.31 11.82
CA THR A 78 -1.95 -17.50 12.59
C THR A 78 -3.12 -18.47 12.83
N ILE A 79 -4.34 -17.99 13.02
CA ILE A 79 -5.52 -18.81 13.31
C ILE A 79 -6.11 -19.45 12.05
N LYS A 80 -6.00 -18.81 10.88
CA LYS A 80 -6.49 -19.35 9.59
C LYS A 80 -5.51 -20.29 8.89
N LYS A 81 -4.37 -20.60 9.50
CA LYS A 81 -3.20 -21.17 8.82
C LYS A 81 -3.29 -22.65 8.42
N HIS A 82 -4.34 -23.39 8.67
CA HIS A 82 -4.28 -24.84 8.46
C HIS A 82 -5.32 -25.53 7.58
N THR A 83 -6.38 -24.87 7.07
CA THR A 83 -7.38 -25.62 6.28
C THR A 83 -8.00 -24.87 5.08
N GLU A 84 -7.94 -23.54 5.01
CA GLU A 84 -8.54 -22.75 3.92
C GLU A 84 -7.54 -21.97 3.07
N GLU A 85 -6.26 -21.98 3.44
CA GLU A 85 -5.22 -21.07 2.88
C GLU A 85 -4.90 -21.31 1.41
N GLN A 86 -5.15 -22.49 0.85
CA GLN A 86 -4.76 -22.78 -0.54
C GLN A 86 -5.79 -22.30 -1.56
N THR A 87 -7.07 -22.37 -1.23
CA THR A 87 -8.16 -22.09 -2.18
C THR A 87 -8.37 -20.60 -2.43
N TYR A 88 -8.17 -19.77 -1.42
CA TYR A 88 -8.38 -18.32 -1.50
C TYR A 88 -7.10 -17.49 -1.56
N ALA A 89 -5.98 -18.12 -1.85
CA ALA A 89 -4.70 -17.41 -1.95
C ALA A 89 -4.76 -16.30 -3.02
N PRO A 90 -4.32 -15.08 -2.69
CA PRO A 90 -4.36 -13.97 -3.63
C PRO A 90 -3.35 -14.16 -4.76
N VAL A 91 -3.79 -13.87 -5.97
CA VAL A 91 -3.02 -14.03 -7.21
C VAL A 91 -2.93 -12.72 -7.96
N LEU A 92 -1.74 -12.35 -8.35
CA LEU A 92 -1.50 -11.30 -9.33
C LEU A 92 -1.53 -11.90 -10.73
N VAL A 93 -2.51 -11.54 -11.55
CA VAL A 93 -2.52 -11.91 -12.96
C VAL A 93 -1.73 -10.88 -13.74
N GLY A 94 -0.67 -11.31 -14.40
CA GLY A 94 0.23 -10.49 -15.16
C GLY A 94 0.46 -11.02 -16.56
N TYR A 95 0.94 -10.18 -17.46
CA TYR A 95 1.22 -10.58 -18.83
C TYR A 95 2.67 -10.28 -19.23
N TYR A 96 3.17 -11.00 -20.23
CA TYR A 96 4.45 -10.70 -20.86
C TYR A 96 4.30 -10.48 -22.37
N LYS A 97 5.11 -9.58 -22.92
CA LYS A 97 4.98 -9.13 -24.33
C LYS A 97 5.60 -10.13 -25.35
N GLY A 98 6.38 -11.09 -24.89
CA GLY A 98 7.06 -12.08 -25.72
C GLY A 98 8.21 -12.75 -24.99
N ASP A 99 8.90 -13.70 -25.62
CA ASP A 99 9.91 -14.56 -24.98
C ASP A 99 11.08 -13.79 -24.37
N ARG A 100 11.50 -12.67 -24.98
CA ARG A 100 12.54 -11.80 -24.41
C ARG A 100 12.09 -11.21 -23.08
N HIS A 101 10.87 -10.69 -23.03
CA HIS A 101 10.32 -10.10 -21.81
C HIS A 101 10.14 -11.16 -20.71
N LYS A 102 9.63 -12.34 -21.06
CA LYS A 102 9.53 -13.48 -20.12
C LYS A 102 10.89 -13.86 -19.56
N ARG A 103 11.92 -14.01 -20.42
CA ARG A 103 13.28 -14.31 -19.97
C ARG A 103 13.81 -13.27 -18.98
N LEU A 104 13.62 -11.98 -19.24
CA LEU A 104 14.04 -10.91 -18.33
C LEU A 104 13.35 -11.02 -16.96
N ILE A 105 12.03 -11.28 -16.94
CA ILE A 105 11.27 -11.50 -15.70
C ILE A 105 11.88 -12.66 -14.90
N LEU A 106 12.12 -13.82 -15.54
CA LEU A 106 12.61 -15.01 -14.88
C LEU A 106 14.08 -14.89 -14.46
N THR A 107 14.94 -14.28 -15.28
CA THR A 107 16.36 -14.07 -14.96
C THR A 107 16.54 -13.13 -13.78
N ASN A 108 15.79 -12.02 -13.76
CA ASN A 108 15.85 -11.06 -12.67
C ASN A 108 14.96 -11.47 -11.48
N LYS A 109 14.16 -12.54 -11.61
CA LYS A 109 13.14 -12.94 -10.63
C LYS A 109 12.24 -11.78 -10.20
N LEU A 110 11.83 -10.93 -11.16
CA LEU A 110 11.13 -9.68 -10.89
C LEU A 110 10.02 -9.47 -11.91
N TYR A 111 8.79 -9.32 -11.41
CA TYR A 111 7.66 -8.84 -12.18
C TYR A 111 7.31 -7.41 -11.77
N TYR A 112 6.98 -6.55 -12.72
CA TYR A 112 6.70 -5.15 -12.43
C TYR A 112 5.39 -4.68 -13.02
N VAL A 113 4.74 -3.75 -12.33
CA VAL A 113 3.48 -3.12 -12.72
C VAL A 113 3.64 -1.61 -12.63
N ARG A 114 3.23 -0.89 -13.67
CA ARG A 114 3.27 0.57 -13.67
C ARG A 114 2.30 1.14 -12.62
N SER A 115 2.78 2.02 -11.74
CA SER A 115 2.00 2.60 -10.63
C SER A 115 1.59 4.06 -10.86
N ASP A 116 2.19 4.77 -11.81
CA ASP A 116 1.95 6.19 -12.10
C ASP A 116 0.83 6.46 -13.13
N GLY A 117 0.28 5.42 -13.77
CA GLY A 117 -0.79 5.54 -14.75
C GLY A 117 -2.20 5.58 -14.13
N ARG A 118 -3.22 5.97 -14.93
CA ARG A 118 -4.64 5.92 -14.51
C ARG A 118 -5.07 4.55 -13.97
N LYS A 119 -4.50 3.47 -14.50
CA LYS A 119 -4.74 2.09 -14.06
C LYS A 119 -3.90 1.70 -12.83
N GLY A 120 -2.78 2.38 -12.57
CA GLY A 120 -1.95 2.16 -11.39
C GLY A 120 -2.64 2.55 -10.08
N SER A 121 -3.71 3.35 -10.13
CA SER A 121 -4.51 3.67 -8.95
C SER A 121 -5.25 2.45 -8.37
N MET A 122 -5.52 1.42 -9.17
CA MET A 122 -6.13 0.16 -8.69
C MET A 122 -5.17 -0.57 -7.74
N PHE A 123 -3.87 -0.62 -8.07
CA PHE A 123 -2.88 -1.23 -7.19
C PHE A 123 -2.69 -0.49 -5.87
N LYS A 124 -2.94 0.82 -5.83
CA LYS A 124 -2.89 1.62 -4.59
C LYS A 124 -4.06 1.35 -3.65
N LYS A 125 -5.21 0.94 -4.17
CA LYS A 125 -6.42 0.66 -3.36
C LYS A 125 -6.46 -0.75 -2.82
N ASP A 126 -5.94 -1.73 -3.57
CA ASP A 126 -6.07 -3.15 -3.25
C ASP A 126 -4.77 -3.79 -2.71
N CYS A 127 -3.72 -2.99 -2.48
CA CYS A 127 -2.46 -3.44 -1.86
C CYS A 127 -2.60 -3.91 -0.39
N SER A 128 -3.80 -3.98 0.16
CA SER A 128 -4.04 -4.52 1.50
C SER A 128 -3.80 -6.04 1.59
N VAL A 129 -3.76 -6.73 0.45
CA VAL A 129 -3.53 -8.18 0.41
C VAL A 129 -2.38 -8.47 -0.55
N MET A 130 -1.27 -8.95 0.00
CA MET A 130 -0.10 -9.32 -0.80
C MET A 130 -0.40 -10.56 -1.64
N PRO A 131 -0.14 -10.53 -2.96
CA PRO A 131 -0.31 -11.71 -3.79
C PRO A 131 0.72 -12.78 -3.42
N LYS A 132 0.26 -14.00 -3.24
CA LYS A 132 1.12 -15.16 -3.01
C LYS A 132 1.64 -15.75 -4.31
N TYR A 133 0.87 -15.63 -5.39
CA TYR A 133 1.20 -16.18 -6.69
C TYR A 133 1.12 -15.13 -7.79
N LEU A 134 1.93 -15.30 -8.82
CA LEU A 134 1.87 -14.61 -10.09
C LEU A 134 1.41 -15.60 -11.17
N LEU A 135 0.24 -15.37 -11.76
CA LEU A 135 -0.14 -16.03 -13.01
C LEU A 135 0.39 -15.16 -14.17
N LEU A 136 1.42 -15.64 -14.82
CA LEU A 136 2.07 -14.96 -15.93
C LEU A 136 1.58 -15.54 -17.26
N HIS A 137 0.86 -14.73 -18.06
CA HIS A 137 0.26 -15.23 -19.28
C HIS A 137 0.69 -14.47 -20.55
N HIS A 138 0.56 -15.14 -21.69
CA HIS A 138 0.63 -14.58 -23.02
C HIS A 138 -0.27 -15.39 -23.94
N LYS A 139 -1.35 -14.78 -24.43
CA LYS A 139 -2.41 -15.45 -25.18
C LYS A 139 -2.95 -16.67 -24.41
N ASP A 140 -2.86 -17.85 -24.99
CA ASP A 140 -3.33 -19.14 -24.49
C ASP A 140 -2.37 -19.85 -23.53
N LYS A 141 -1.16 -19.29 -23.34
CA LYS A 141 -0.16 -19.84 -22.42
C LYS A 141 -0.15 -19.11 -21.10
N ALA A 142 -0.30 -19.83 -20.01
CA ALA A 142 -0.21 -19.30 -18.67
C ALA A 142 0.61 -20.20 -17.76
N GLU A 143 1.39 -19.61 -16.89
CA GLU A 143 2.21 -20.29 -15.91
C GLU A 143 2.08 -19.60 -14.56
N ILE A 144 2.09 -20.39 -13.47
CA ILE A 144 1.98 -19.88 -12.12
C ILE A 144 3.36 -19.90 -11.48
N TYR A 145 3.72 -18.80 -10.84
CA TYR A 145 4.94 -18.61 -10.08
C TYR A 145 4.61 -18.22 -8.65
N GLU A 146 5.41 -18.66 -7.69
CA GLU A 146 5.30 -18.20 -6.31
C GLU A 146 6.04 -16.87 -6.16
N LEU A 147 5.38 -15.93 -5.50
CA LEU A 147 5.98 -14.64 -5.14
C LEU A 147 6.63 -14.73 -3.76
N ASP A 148 7.71 -13.99 -3.58
CA ASP A 148 8.33 -13.82 -2.29
C ASP A 148 7.33 -13.12 -1.33
N SER A 149 7.37 -13.47 -0.05
CA SER A 149 6.56 -12.87 1.00
C SER A 149 6.97 -11.44 1.36
N GLU A 150 8.05 -10.94 0.77
CA GLU A 150 8.49 -9.55 0.97
C GLU A 150 7.54 -8.56 0.29
N GLU A 151 7.43 -7.36 0.88
CA GLU A 151 6.64 -6.27 0.30
C GLU A 151 7.15 -5.87 -1.09
N PRO A 152 6.24 -5.44 -2.00
CA PRO A 152 6.65 -4.99 -3.31
C PRO A 152 7.52 -3.75 -3.22
N ILE A 153 8.55 -3.70 -4.03
CA ILE A 153 9.49 -2.59 -4.09
C ILE A 153 8.95 -1.52 -5.01
N LEU A 154 8.91 -0.27 -4.55
CA LEU A 154 8.68 0.86 -5.43
C LEU A 154 9.98 1.19 -6.17
N ALA A 155 9.96 1.10 -7.49
CA ALA A 155 11.11 1.34 -8.35
C ALA A 155 10.82 2.42 -9.39
N ASP A 156 11.86 3.11 -9.82
CA ASP A 156 11.79 4.05 -10.95
C ASP A 156 12.11 3.36 -12.29
N ALA A 157 11.90 4.10 -13.37
CA ALA A 157 12.21 3.63 -14.72
C ALA A 157 13.71 3.34 -14.92
N THR A 158 14.59 4.06 -14.21
CA THR A 158 16.04 3.91 -14.32
C THR A 158 16.47 2.55 -13.79
N PHE A 159 15.98 2.16 -12.62
CA PHE A 159 16.24 0.84 -12.05
C PHE A 159 15.82 -0.28 -13.00
N LEU A 160 14.61 -0.24 -13.55
CA LEU A 160 14.14 -1.27 -14.48
C LEU A 160 14.94 -1.34 -15.78
N LYS A 161 15.40 -0.18 -16.29
CA LYS A 161 16.28 -0.14 -17.47
C LYS A 161 17.63 -0.80 -17.21
N THR A 162 18.21 -0.67 -16.01
CA THR A 162 19.46 -1.39 -15.66
C THR A 162 19.30 -2.90 -15.71
N LEU A 163 18.09 -3.42 -15.45
CA LEU A 163 17.73 -4.83 -15.56
C LEU A 163 17.34 -5.25 -16.99
N GLY A 164 17.39 -4.34 -17.96
CA GLY A 164 17.10 -4.58 -19.37
C GLY A 164 15.63 -4.49 -19.76
N PHE A 165 14.74 -4.02 -18.87
CA PHE A 165 13.33 -3.85 -19.16
C PHE A 165 13.04 -2.57 -19.95
N GLU A 166 12.04 -2.64 -20.83
CA GLU A 166 11.49 -1.47 -21.50
C GLU A 166 10.43 -0.81 -20.61
N THR A 167 10.58 0.49 -20.37
CA THR A 167 9.71 1.26 -19.48
C THR A 167 8.98 2.36 -20.24
N THR A 168 7.70 2.59 -19.89
CA THR A 168 6.86 3.65 -20.47
C THR A 168 6.32 4.64 -19.45
N GLY A 169 6.59 4.42 -18.17
CA GLY A 169 6.20 5.24 -17.03
C GLY A 169 7.40 5.62 -16.18
N GLU A 170 7.15 6.30 -15.08
CA GLU A 170 8.17 6.80 -14.15
C GLU A 170 8.28 5.94 -12.88
N ALA A 171 7.13 5.43 -12.39
CA ALA A 171 7.05 4.67 -11.16
C ALA A 171 6.43 3.29 -11.36
N TYR A 172 7.00 2.28 -10.72
CA TYR A 172 6.62 0.88 -10.83
C TYR A 172 6.59 0.18 -9.48
N LEU A 173 5.62 -0.70 -9.28
CA LEU A 173 5.62 -1.69 -8.20
C LEU A 173 6.24 -2.98 -8.72
N CYS A 174 7.27 -3.45 -8.04
CA CYS A 174 8.04 -4.62 -8.40
C CYS A 174 7.80 -5.74 -7.39
N PHE A 175 7.38 -6.90 -7.90
CA PHE A 175 7.13 -8.12 -7.13
C PHE A 175 8.25 -9.11 -7.39
N ARG A 176 8.87 -9.63 -6.33
CA ARG A 176 9.93 -10.63 -6.45
C ARG A 176 9.33 -12.02 -6.59
N LEU A 177 9.92 -12.83 -7.45
CA LEU A 177 9.61 -14.25 -7.57
C LEU A 177 10.53 -15.04 -6.63
N GLU A 178 9.98 -15.96 -5.86
CA GLU A 178 10.77 -16.87 -5.04
C GLU A 178 11.66 -17.76 -5.93
N SER A 179 11.09 -18.26 -7.01
CA SER A 179 11.79 -19.11 -7.98
C SER A 179 11.46 -18.74 -9.43
N ALA A 180 12.42 -18.94 -10.33
CA ALA A 180 12.17 -18.86 -11.78
C ALA A 180 11.46 -20.10 -12.34
N LYS A 181 11.20 -21.13 -11.54
CA LYS A 181 10.45 -22.34 -11.93
C LYS A 181 8.97 -22.11 -11.71
N SER A 182 8.16 -22.41 -12.72
CA SER A 182 6.71 -22.44 -12.59
C SER A 182 6.27 -23.58 -11.68
N LYS A 183 5.19 -23.36 -10.93
CA LYS A 183 4.53 -24.41 -10.16
C LYS A 183 3.45 -25.06 -11.00
N SER A 184 3.32 -26.37 -10.91
CA SER A 184 2.15 -27.07 -11.46
C SER A 184 0.95 -26.91 -10.53
N ILE A 185 -0.24 -27.14 -11.06
CA ILE A 185 -1.46 -27.12 -10.25
C ILE A 185 -1.41 -28.20 -9.17
N ASP A 186 -0.83 -29.35 -9.50
CA ASP A 186 -0.64 -30.44 -8.53
C ASP A 186 0.33 -30.06 -7.41
N ASP A 187 1.41 -29.30 -7.72
CA ASP A 187 2.34 -28.77 -6.71
C ASP A 187 1.66 -27.82 -5.72
N LEU A 188 0.55 -27.21 -6.13
CA LEU A 188 -0.28 -26.36 -5.26
C LEU A 188 -1.27 -27.17 -4.42
N GLY A 189 -1.29 -28.50 -4.55
CA GLY A 189 -2.23 -29.38 -3.84
C GLY A 189 -3.68 -29.22 -4.31
N LEU A 190 -3.91 -28.71 -5.51
CA LEU A 190 -5.21 -28.42 -6.08
C LEU A 190 -5.56 -29.44 -7.17
N LYS A 191 -6.80 -29.95 -7.14
CA LYS A 191 -7.34 -30.82 -8.19
C LYS A 191 -7.97 -29.94 -9.26
N ALA A 192 -7.18 -29.44 -10.17
CA ALA A 192 -7.68 -28.61 -11.24
C ALA A 192 -7.24 -29.14 -12.60
N SER A 193 -8.10 -29.00 -13.57
CA SER A 193 -7.84 -29.44 -14.94
C SER A 193 -7.49 -28.27 -15.86
N HIS A 194 -7.78 -27.04 -15.46
CA HIS A 194 -7.81 -25.88 -16.35
C HIS A 194 -7.57 -24.58 -15.60
N LEU A 195 -6.86 -23.65 -16.26
CA LEU A 195 -6.66 -22.30 -15.74
C LEU A 195 -7.62 -21.35 -16.44
N GLU A 196 -8.47 -20.65 -15.67
CA GLU A 196 -9.33 -19.59 -16.16
C GLU A 196 -8.72 -18.21 -15.89
N TYR A 197 -8.50 -17.45 -16.95
CA TYR A 197 -8.04 -16.07 -16.87
C TYR A 197 -8.47 -15.29 -18.13
N ASP A 198 -8.57 -13.99 -18.03
CA ASP A 198 -8.90 -13.16 -19.17
C ASP A 198 -7.70 -12.99 -20.12
N GLN A 199 -7.64 -13.83 -21.14
CA GLN A 199 -6.57 -13.85 -22.15
C GLN A 199 -6.43 -12.54 -22.95
N ARG A 200 -7.48 -11.70 -22.98
CA ARG A 200 -7.50 -10.41 -23.67
C ARG A 200 -7.09 -9.25 -22.79
N ASN A 201 -6.99 -9.47 -21.48
CA ASN A 201 -6.62 -8.43 -20.55
C ASN A 201 -5.10 -8.30 -20.41
N TYR A 202 -4.54 -7.31 -21.08
CA TYR A 202 -3.12 -6.97 -20.97
C TYR A 202 -2.82 -5.99 -19.81
N SER A 203 -3.78 -5.77 -18.91
CA SER A 203 -3.56 -4.99 -17.69
C SER A 203 -3.50 -5.93 -16.51
N PRO A 204 -2.46 -5.87 -15.66
CA PRO A 204 -2.39 -6.68 -14.46
C PRO A 204 -3.56 -6.42 -13.51
N TYR A 205 -4.05 -7.48 -12.85
CA TYR A 205 -5.14 -7.39 -11.87
C TYR A 205 -4.98 -8.44 -10.78
N PHE A 206 -5.65 -8.23 -9.65
CA PHE A 206 -5.69 -9.18 -8.55
C PHE A 206 -6.92 -10.07 -8.63
N THR A 207 -6.74 -11.33 -8.24
CA THR A 207 -7.78 -12.34 -8.12
C THR A 207 -7.39 -13.34 -7.02
N THR A 208 -8.09 -14.45 -6.92
CA THR A 208 -7.80 -15.53 -5.98
C THR A 208 -7.59 -16.84 -6.74
N ILE A 209 -6.91 -17.80 -6.10
CA ILE A 209 -6.56 -19.07 -6.77
C ILE A 209 -7.80 -19.85 -7.21
N ASP A 210 -8.87 -19.85 -6.40
CA ASP A 210 -10.15 -20.49 -6.69
C ASP A 210 -10.83 -19.96 -7.96
N LYS A 211 -10.61 -18.68 -8.30
CA LYS A 211 -11.18 -18.06 -9.50
C LYS A 211 -10.38 -18.32 -10.77
N ILE A 212 -9.11 -18.70 -10.65
CA ILE A 212 -8.27 -19.00 -11.81
C ILE A 212 -8.13 -20.50 -12.08
N ILE A 213 -8.57 -21.33 -11.16
CA ILE A 213 -8.50 -22.78 -11.28
C ILE A 213 -9.92 -23.36 -11.32
N GLU A 214 -10.34 -23.82 -12.48
CA GLU A 214 -11.59 -24.54 -12.62
C GLU A 214 -11.39 -25.98 -12.13
N THR A 215 -12.09 -26.34 -11.06
CA THR A 215 -12.19 -27.74 -10.61
C THR A 215 -13.22 -28.45 -11.46
N ARG A 216 -12.83 -29.44 -12.25
CA ARG A 216 -13.80 -30.35 -12.84
C ARG A 216 -14.28 -31.32 -11.76
N VAL A 217 -15.57 -31.28 -11.50
CA VAL A 217 -16.30 -32.29 -10.69
C VAL A 217 -16.37 -33.59 -11.49
#